data_08545548aad933f6ddee5b45cb787e6b
#
_entry.id   08545548aad933f6ddee5b45cb787e6b
#
_cell.length_a   1.000
_cell.length_b   1.000
_cell.length_c   1.000
_cell.angle_alpha   90.00
_cell.angle_beta   90.00
_cell.angle_gamma   90.00
#
_symmetry.space_group_name_H-M   'P 1'
#
loop_
_entity.id
_entity.type
_entity.pdbx_description
1 polymer ?
#
loop_
_entity_poly.entity_id
_entity_poly.type
_entity_poly.pdbx_seq_one_letter_code
_entity_poly.pdbx_strand_id
1 'polypeptide(L)'
;MKLSINLNKIALLRNSRGSNNPDIEVFAKIALDHDILGLTVHPRPDERHINFNDLLKIKTLTSNFGKEFNIEGNPIEQPVNNYIGFKQIINKFKPTQATLVPDSTDQLTSDHGWRLEEINNADFTNEIKTACNRCSIFIDAGTDLSELKNKDIDSIEIYTGPYANAFELNDYKKLDEEIEKIIFTCKSAKSYGLRINAGHDLNLLNLPKLVSLGYIDEVSIGHAIISESLTKGFKNTINQYIEVTNG
;
A
#
# COMPACT_ATOMS: atom_id res chain seq x y z
N MET A 1 0.62 7.80 13.74
CA MET A 1 0.65 7.12 12.43
C MET A 1 -0.56 6.20 12.32
N LYS A 2 -1.17 6.01 11.16
CA LYS A 2 -2.34 5.12 11.00
C LYS A 2 -1.93 3.83 10.28
N LEU A 3 -2.61 2.72 10.61
CA LEU A 3 -2.36 1.40 10.01
C LEU A 3 -3.43 1.08 8.96
N SER A 4 -3.04 0.74 7.74
CA SER A 4 -3.85 0.05 6.73
C SER A 4 -3.35 -1.39 6.59
N ILE A 5 -4.26 -2.37 6.54
CA ILE A 5 -3.89 -3.78 6.41
C ILE A 5 -4.06 -4.22 4.97
N ASN A 6 -2.96 -4.70 4.37
CA ASN A 6 -2.96 -5.24 3.02
C ASN A 6 -3.30 -6.75 3.05
N LEU A 7 -4.37 -7.12 2.33
CA LEU A 7 -4.92 -8.48 2.34
C LEU A 7 -4.36 -9.40 1.23
N ASN A 8 -3.43 -8.92 0.41
CA ASN A 8 -2.93 -9.67 -0.74
C ASN A 8 -2.43 -11.08 -0.36
N LYS A 9 -1.73 -11.21 0.78
CA LYS A 9 -1.15 -12.50 1.20
C LYS A 9 -2.20 -13.51 1.67
N ILE A 10 -3.33 -13.06 2.22
CA ILE A 10 -4.48 -13.93 2.51
C ILE A 10 -5.05 -14.50 1.20
N ALA A 11 -5.25 -13.63 0.21
CA ALA A 11 -5.76 -14.06 -1.09
C ALA A 11 -4.76 -14.97 -1.83
N LEU A 12 -3.45 -14.69 -1.75
CA LEU A 12 -2.41 -15.54 -2.32
C LEU A 12 -2.43 -16.95 -1.71
N LEU A 13 -2.54 -17.04 -0.38
CA LEU A 13 -2.64 -18.33 0.32
C LEU A 13 -3.90 -19.10 -0.09
N ARG A 14 -5.05 -18.44 -0.19
CA ARG A 14 -6.29 -19.02 -0.72
C ARG A 14 -6.10 -19.57 -2.14
N ASN A 15 -5.53 -18.77 -3.01
CA ASN A 15 -5.36 -19.13 -4.43
C ASN A 15 -4.41 -20.33 -4.63
N SER A 16 -3.45 -20.53 -3.73
CA SER A 16 -2.52 -21.67 -3.80
C SER A 16 -3.20 -23.04 -3.77
N ARG A 17 -4.45 -23.13 -3.31
CA ARG A 17 -5.24 -24.37 -3.25
C ARG A 17 -6.48 -24.38 -4.17
N GLY A 18 -6.81 -23.26 -4.82
CA GLY A 18 -7.99 -23.15 -5.68
C GLY A 18 -9.33 -23.30 -4.93
N SER A 19 -9.35 -23.04 -3.62
CA SER A 19 -10.53 -23.09 -2.76
C SER A 19 -10.82 -21.70 -2.17
N ASN A 20 -11.87 -21.53 -1.36
CA ASN A 20 -12.14 -20.28 -0.63
C ASN A 20 -11.57 -20.32 0.80
N ASN A 21 -10.49 -21.03 1.04
CA ASN A 21 -9.85 -21.11 2.35
C ASN A 21 -8.36 -20.77 2.26
N PRO A 22 -7.87 -19.73 2.99
CA PRO A 22 -8.60 -18.85 3.91
C PRO A 22 -9.60 -17.93 3.21
N ASP A 23 -10.79 -17.73 3.80
CA ASP A 23 -11.79 -16.80 3.26
C ASP A 23 -11.38 -15.36 3.56
N ILE A 24 -11.10 -14.59 2.51
CA ILE A 24 -10.65 -13.19 2.62
C ILE A 24 -11.68 -12.30 3.35
N GLU A 25 -12.97 -12.59 3.21
CA GLU A 25 -14.04 -11.85 3.88
C GLU A 25 -13.99 -12.00 5.40
N VAL A 26 -13.68 -13.20 5.88
CA VAL A 26 -13.50 -13.46 7.32
C VAL A 26 -12.32 -12.66 7.87
N PHE A 27 -11.19 -12.69 7.18
CA PHE A 27 -9.99 -11.94 7.61
C PHE A 27 -10.19 -10.43 7.50
N ALA A 28 -10.88 -9.95 6.46
CA ALA A 28 -11.25 -8.54 6.34
C ALA A 28 -12.12 -8.08 7.52
N LYS A 29 -13.15 -8.83 7.90
CA LYS A 29 -14.00 -8.52 9.07
C LYS A 29 -13.18 -8.49 10.36
N ILE A 30 -12.33 -9.48 10.58
CA ILE A 30 -11.47 -9.49 11.77
C ILE A 30 -10.59 -8.25 11.81
N ALA A 31 -9.98 -7.85 10.69
CA ALA A 31 -9.15 -6.66 10.63
C ALA A 31 -9.95 -5.38 10.91
N LEU A 32 -11.14 -5.25 10.30
CA LEU A 32 -12.00 -4.07 10.44
C LEU A 32 -12.60 -3.89 11.85
N ASP A 33 -12.68 -4.96 12.64
CA ASP A 33 -13.08 -4.89 14.06
C ASP A 33 -12.03 -4.21 14.96
N HIS A 34 -10.84 -3.91 14.42
CA HIS A 34 -9.75 -3.25 15.15
C HIS A 34 -9.66 -1.75 14.79
N ASP A 35 -8.90 -0.99 15.58
CA ASP A 35 -8.67 0.45 15.33
C ASP A 35 -7.63 0.67 14.21
N ILE A 36 -7.96 0.25 13.00
CA ILE A 36 -7.18 0.47 11.79
C ILE A 36 -7.82 1.56 10.93
N LEU A 37 -7.04 2.17 10.04
CA LEU A 37 -7.55 3.15 9.07
C LEU A 37 -8.44 2.48 8.03
N GLY A 38 -7.98 1.36 7.46
CA GLY A 38 -8.67 0.68 6.39
C GLY A 38 -7.98 -0.58 5.90
N LEU A 39 -8.41 -1.01 4.72
CA LEU A 39 -7.86 -2.17 4.02
C LEU A 39 -7.26 -1.76 2.69
N THR A 40 -6.14 -2.37 2.36
CA THR A 40 -5.43 -2.23 1.09
C THR A 40 -5.45 -3.53 0.31
N VAL A 41 -5.68 -3.44 -0.99
CA VAL A 41 -5.64 -4.57 -1.92
C VAL A 41 -4.97 -4.18 -3.24
N HIS A 42 -4.32 -5.15 -3.89
CA HIS A 42 -3.66 -4.96 -5.16
C HIS A 42 -4.13 -6.02 -6.17
N PRO A 43 -5.19 -5.77 -6.93
CA PRO A 43 -5.58 -6.63 -8.04
C PRO A 43 -4.53 -6.52 -9.15
N ARG A 44 -3.89 -7.65 -9.50
CA ARG A 44 -2.91 -7.71 -10.59
C ARG A 44 -3.52 -8.43 -11.80
N PRO A 45 -3.01 -8.16 -13.03
CA PRO A 45 -3.53 -8.79 -14.26
C PRO A 45 -3.50 -10.31 -14.26
N ASP A 46 -2.55 -10.92 -13.56
CA ASP A 46 -2.41 -12.38 -13.41
C ASP A 46 -3.27 -12.99 -12.28
N GLU A 47 -4.02 -12.17 -11.56
CA GLU A 47 -4.90 -12.57 -10.45
C GLU A 47 -4.22 -13.47 -9.40
N ARG A 48 -2.89 -13.35 -9.22
CA ARG A 48 -2.13 -14.18 -8.26
C ARG A 48 -2.66 -14.10 -6.83
N HIS A 49 -3.31 -13.00 -6.47
CA HIS A 49 -3.91 -12.82 -5.14
C HIS A 49 -5.34 -12.25 -5.22
N ILE A 50 -5.55 -10.95 -5.31
CA ILE A 50 -6.88 -10.31 -5.33
C ILE A 50 -7.53 -10.47 -6.70
N ASN A 51 -8.76 -10.99 -6.72
CA ASN A 51 -9.58 -11.07 -7.91
C ASN A 51 -10.75 -10.07 -7.84
N PHE A 52 -11.52 -10.00 -8.93
CA PHE A 52 -12.62 -9.04 -9.05
C PHE A 52 -13.71 -9.21 -7.97
N ASN A 53 -14.05 -10.45 -7.60
CA ASN A 53 -15.07 -10.70 -6.58
C ASN A 53 -14.62 -10.29 -5.18
N ASP A 54 -13.31 -10.37 -4.91
CA ASP A 54 -12.74 -9.88 -3.66
C ASP A 54 -12.92 -8.37 -3.50
N LEU A 55 -12.73 -7.60 -4.58
CA LEU A 55 -12.90 -6.14 -4.57
C LEU A 55 -14.32 -5.75 -4.13
N LEU A 56 -15.35 -6.44 -4.65
CA LEU A 56 -16.73 -6.15 -4.29
C LEU A 56 -17.00 -6.42 -2.81
N LYS A 57 -16.53 -7.55 -2.30
CA LYS A 57 -16.69 -7.95 -0.90
C LYS A 57 -15.98 -6.97 0.03
N ILE A 58 -14.72 -6.65 -0.23
CA ILE A 58 -13.91 -5.77 0.61
C ILE A 58 -14.46 -4.35 0.60
N LYS A 59 -14.87 -3.81 -0.57
CA LYS A 59 -15.54 -2.52 -0.66
C LYS A 59 -16.78 -2.46 0.21
N THR A 60 -17.64 -3.48 0.13
CA THR A 60 -18.88 -3.54 0.93
C THR A 60 -18.56 -3.55 2.42
N LEU A 61 -17.57 -4.33 2.83
CA LEU A 61 -17.16 -4.42 4.22
C LEU A 61 -16.58 -3.10 4.73
N THR A 62 -15.62 -2.50 4.02
CA THR A 62 -15.02 -1.23 4.43
C THR A 62 -16.07 -0.13 4.57
N SER A 63 -17.04 -0.09 3.64
CA SER A 63 -18.17 0.85 3.73
C SER A 63 -19.04 0.61 4.96
N ASN A 64 -19.37 -0.64 5.27
CA ASN A 64 -20.19 -0.99 6.43
C ASN A 64 -19.52 -0.65 7.77
N PHE A 65 -18.19 -0.75 7.83
CA PHE A 65 -17.39 -0.42 9.01
C PHE A 65 -16.97 1.07 9.07
N GLY A 66 -17.29 1.87 8.05
CA GLY A 66 -16.86 3.27 7.96
C GLY A 66 -15.34 3.42 7.87
N LYS A 67 -14.65 2.45 7.28
CA LYS A 67 -13.18 2.40 7.11
C LYS A 67 -12.76 2.68 5.67
N GLU A 68 -11.52 3.07 5.47
CA GLU A 68 -10.97 3.37 4.15
C GLU A 68 -10.73 2.11 3.31
N PHE A 69 -10.89 2.25 2.00
CA PHE A 69 -10.57 1.24 1.01
C PHE A 69 -9.52 1.78 0.04
N ASN A 70 -8.33 1.20 0.05
CA ASN A 70 -7.25 1.51 -0.88
C ASN A 70 -7.09 0.40 -1.92
N ILE A 71 -7.03 0.78 -3.20
CA ILE A 71 -6.71 -0.12 -4.31
C ILE A 71 -5.38 0.32 -4.92
N GLU A 72 -4.40 -0.59 -4.90
CA GLU A 72 -3.09 -0.41 -5.54
C GLU A 72 -3.08 -1.03 -6.94
N GLY A 73 -2.27 -0.48 -7.83
CA GLY A 73 -2.02 -1.07 -9.13
C GLY A 73 -1.41 -0.12 -10.15
N ASN A 74 -1.03 -0.70 -11.30
CA ASN A 74 -0.43 0.06 -12.38
C ASN A 74 -1.50 0.67 -13.30
N PRO A 75 -1.58 2.02 -13.41
CA PRO A 75 -2.62 2.71 -14.19
C PRO A 75 -2.54 2.47 -15.70
N ILE A 76 -1.43 1.94 -16.20
CA ILE A 76 -1.27 1.62 -17.63
C ILE A 76 -1.65 0.18 -17.98
N GLU A 77 -1.89 -0.67 -16.95
CA GLU A 77 -2.31 -2.05 -17.17
C GLU A 77 -3.67 -2.16 -17.87
N GLN A 78 -3.67 -2.90 -18.97
CA GLN A 78 -4.82 -3.09 -19.83
C GLN A 78 -5.65 -4.30 -19.40
N PRO A 79 -6.92 -4.39 -19.81
CA PRO A 79 -7.73 -5.58 -19.58
C PRO A 79 -7.08 -6.86 -20.14
N VAL A 80 -7.06 -7.92 -19.33
CA VAL A 80 -6.62 -9.26 -19.74
C VAL A 80 -7.39 -10.33 -18.93
N ASN A 81 -7.94 -11.34 -19.60
CA ASN A 81 -8.77 -12.38 -19.01
C ASN A 81 -9.91 -11.78 -18.15
N ASN A 82 -9.96 -12.07 -16.85
CA ASN A 82 -10.95 -11.54 -15.93
C ASN A 82 -10.55 -10.16 -15.34
N TYR A 83 -9.32 -9.74 -15.52
CA TYR A 83 -8.86 -8.43 -15.09
C TYR A 83 -9.33 -7.36 -16.07
N ILE A 84 -10.17 -6.44 -15.61
CA ILE A 84 -10.81 -5.43 -16.47
C ILE A 84 -9.95 -4.18 -16.71
N GLY A 85 -8.69 -4.16 -16.24
CA GLY A 85 -7.81 -3.00 -16.32
C GLY A 85 -7.92 -2.11 -15.09
N PHE A 86 -6.79 -1.52 -14.66
CA PHE A 86 -6.75 -0.75 -13.41
C PHE A 86 -7.69 0.45 -13.40
N LYS A 87 -7.69 1.26 -14.47
CA LYS A 87 -8.56 2.44 -14.59
C LYS A 87 -10.05 2.07 -14.48
N GLN A 88 -10.46 0.98 -15.11
CA GLN A 88 -11.84 0.48 -15.05
C GLN A 88 -12.19 -0.02 -13.64
N ILE A 89 -11.24 -0.63 -12.94
CA ILE A 89 -11.42 -1.03 -11.54
C ILE A 89 -11.67 0.20 -10.67
N ILE A 90 -10.81 1.22 -10.76
CA ILE A 90 -10.96 2.44 -9.96
C ILE A 90 -12.28 3.15 -10.27
N ASN A 91 -12.63 3.30 -11.55
CA ASN A 91 -13.91 3.90 -11.96
C ASN A 91 -15.14 3.14 -11.41
N LYS A 92 -15.08 1.81 -11.39
CA LYS A 92 -16.18 0.96 -10.92
C LYS A 92 -16.31 0.95 -9.42
N PHE A 93 -15.19 0.81 -8.71
CA PHE A 93 -15.21 0.64 -7.25
C PHE A 93 -15.13 1.96 -6.48
N LYS A 94 -14.65 3.04 -7.08
CA LYS A 94 -14.51 4.36 -6.46
C LYS A 94 -13.95 4.26 -5.04
N PRO A 95 -12.71 3.79 -4.88
CA PRO A 95 -12.10 3.59 -3.57
C PRO A 95 -11.88 4.93 -2.85
N THR A 96 -11.64 4.87 -1.54
CA THR A 96 -11.20 6.04 -0.78
C THR A 96 -9.84 6.51 -1.27
N GLN A 97 -8.93 5.58 -1.54
CA GLN A 97 -7.61 5.85 -2.11
C GLN A 97 -7.31 4.91 -3.27
N ALA A 98 -6.65 5.44 -4.29
CA ALA A 98 -5.99 4.66 -5.33
C ALA A 98 -4.48 4.94 -5.26
N THR A 99 -3.67 3.91 -5.04
CA THR A 99 -2.20 4.01 -5.03
C THR A 99 -1.64 3.51 -6.36
N LEU A 100 -1.01 4.39 -7.11
CA LEU A 100 -0.47 4.10 -8.44
C LEU A 100 0.94 3.53 -8.28
N VAL A 101 1.15 2.28 -8.74
CA VAL A 101 2.39 1.52 -8.60
C VAL A 101 2.94 1.16 -9.97
N PRO A 102 4.25 1.31 -10.26
CA PRO A 102 4.83 1.04 -11.59
C PRO A 102 5.18 -0.44 -11.82
N ASP A 103 4.47 -1.35 -11.19
CA ASP A 103 4.80 -2.77 -11.28
C ASP A 103 4.25 -3.45 -12.55
N SER A 104 4.83 -4.61 -12.86
CA SER A 104 4.43 -5.49 -13.96
C SER A 104 4.17 -6.92 -13.47
N THR A 105 3.57 -7.76 -14.31
CA THR A 105 3.32 -9.17 -13.99
C THR A 105 4.60 -10.01 -13.85
N ASP A 106 5.71 -9.57 -14.42
CA ASP A 106 7.00 -10.27 -14.36
C ASP A 106 7.69 -10.08 -12.99
N GLN A 107 7.30 -9.06 -12.23
CA GLN A 107 7.84 -8.81 -10.88
C GLN A 107 7.13 -9.69 -9.85
N LEU A 108 7.89 -10.25 -8.92
CA LEU A 108 7.36 -11.01 -7.78
C LEU A 108 6.51 -10.12 -6.85
N THR A 109 7.00 -8.91 -6.63
CA THR A 109 6.36 -7.85 -5.83
C THR A 109 6.79 -6.49 -6.39
N SER A 110 6.16 -5.40 -5.95
CA SER A 110 6.62 -4.06 -6.29
C SER A 110 7.98 -3.81 -5.66
N ASP A 111 8.98 -3.44 -6.44
CA ASP A 111 10.40 -3.34 -6.03
C ASP A 111 11.03 -1.98 -6.31
N HIS A 112 10.25 -1.02 -6.84
CA HIS A 112 10.65 0.36 -7.08
C HIS A 112 9.43 1.28 -7.20
N GLY A 113 9.66 2.59 -7.02
CA GLY A 113 8.66 3.63 -7.24
C GLY A 113 8.68 4.18 -8.66
N TRP A 114 7.68 5.01 -9.01
CA TRP A 114 7.66 5.76 -10.25
C TRP A 114 8.82 6.72 -10.37
N ARG A 115 9.41 6.82 -11.57
CA ARG A 115 10.26 7.95 -11.91
C ARG A 115 9.39 9.16 -12.22
N LEU A 116 9.83 10.34 -11.79
CA LEU A 116 9.05 11.59 -12.01
C LEU A 116 8.82 11.86 -13.50
N GLU A 117 9.78 11.53 -14.34
CA GLU A 117 9.65 11.65 -15.80
C GLU A 117 8.48 10.82 -16.35
N GLU A 118 8.29 9.59 -15.87
CA GLU A 118 7.20 8.72 -16.28
C GLU A 118 5.84 9.29 -15.87
N ILE A 119 5.75 9.81 -14.64
CA ILE A 119 4.54 10.48 -14.14
C ILE A 119 4.23 11.75 -14.93
N ASN A 120 5.25 12.55 -15.24
CA ASN A 120 5.09 13.82 -15.95
C ASN A 120 4.65 13.63 -17.41
N ASN A 121 5.07 12.54 -18.05
CA ASN A 121 4.72 12.21 -19.43
C ASN A 121 3.36 11.50 -19.56
N ALA A 122 2.76 11.04 -18.46
CA ALA A 122 1.51 10.31 -18.45
C ALA A 122 0.37 11.15 -17.83
N ASP A 123 -0.82 11.06 -18.39
CA ASP A 123 -2.02 11.79 -17.90
C ASP A 123 -2.95 10.92 -17.03
N PHE A 124 -2.43 9.79 -16.52
CA PHE A 124 -3.25 8.87 -15.75
C PHE A 124 -3.65 9.37 -14.35
N THR A 125 -2.91 10.31 -13.76
CA THR A 125 -3.25 10.86 -12.43
C THR A 125 -4.57 11.59 -12.43
N ASN A 126 -4.82 12.43 -13.44
CA ASN A 126 -6.07 13.19 -13.59
C ASN A 126 -7.28 12.25 -13.76
N GLU A 127 -7.17 11.22 -14.61
CA GLU A 127 -8.24 10.23 -14.80
C GLU A 127 -8.58 9.49 -13.51
N ILE A 128 -7.55 9.01 -12.78
CA ILE A 128 -7.74 8.28 -11.53
C ILE A 128 -8.33 9.19 -10.45
N LYS A 129 -7.85 10.44 -10.35
CA LYS A 129 -8.32 11.40 -9.35
C LYS A 129 -9.83 11.66 -9.43
N THR A 130 -10.41 11.63 -10.63
CA THR A 130 -11.87 11.82 -10.79
C THR A 130 -12.70 10.66 -10.23
N ALA A 131 -12.10 9.51 -10.00
CA ALA A 131 -12.77 8.27 -9.60
C ALA A 131 -12.43 7.79 -8.18
N CYS A 132 -11.55 8.48 -7.45
CA CYS A 132 -11.23 8.20 -6.05
C CYS A 132 -11.19 9.50 -5.23
N ASN A 133 -11.28 9.39 -3.90
CA ASN A 133 -11.19 10.57 -3.04
C ASN A 133 -9.74 11.05 -2.92
N ARG A 134 -8.78 10.12 -2.95
CA ARG A 134 -7.35 10.39 -2.79
C ARG A 134 -6.53 9.60 -3.81
N CYS A 135 -5.77 10.31 -4.65
CA CYS A 135 -4.80 9.73 -5.57
C CYS A 135 -3.42 9.72 -4.91
N SER A 136 -2.82 8.56 -4.76
CA SER A 136 -1.49 8.34 -4.19
C SER A 136 -0.54 7.79 -5.25
N ILE A 137 0.72 8.19 -5.24
CA ILE A 137 1.75 7.63 -6.11
C ILE A 137 2.82 6.92 -5.28
N PHE A 138 3.22 5.74 -5.72
CA PHE A 138 4.30 4.97 -5.13
C PHE A 138 5.64 5.47 -5.67
N ILE A 139 6.55 5.89 -4.77
CA ILE A 139 7.83 6.53 -5.13
C ILE A 139 8.98 6.01 -4.28
N ASP A 140 10.19 6.10 -4.82
CA ASP A 140 11.40 5.77 -4.05
C ASP A 140 11.75 6.84 -3.03
N ALA A 141 12.32 6.42 -1.89
CA ALA A 141 12.93 7.32 -0.93
C ALA A 141 14.12 8.09 -1.59
N GLY A 142 14.23 9.38 -1.30
CA GLY A 142 15.19 10.27 -1.95
C GLY A 142 14.64 11.04 -3.15
N THR A 143 13.40 10.79 -3.56
CA THR A 143 12.75 11.50 -4.67
C THR A 143 12.47 12.95 -4.28
N ASP A 144 12.87 13.88 -5.14
CA ASP A 144 12.50 15.31 -5.06
C ASP A 144 11.16 15.53 -5.79
N LEU A 145 10.15 15.93 -5.05
CA LEU A 145 8.80 16.12 -5.57
C LEU A 145 8.55 17.47 -6.25
N SER A 146 9.58 18.28 -6.47
CA SER A 146 9.43 19.62 -7.04
C SER A 146 8.70 19.64 -8.39
N GLU A 147 8.78 18.57 -9.16
CA GLU A 147 8.13 18.46 -10.46
C GLU A 147 6.67 17.96 -10.39
N LEU A 148 6.20 17.50 -9.22
CA LEU A 148 4.84 16.99 -9.04
C LEU A 148 3.80 18.07 -8.71
N LYS A 149 4.20 19.28 -8.40
CA LYS A 149 3.32 20.35 -7.89
C LYS A 149 2.14 20.72 -8.80
N ASN A 150 2.18 20.36 -10.07
CA ASN A 150 1.13 20.62 -11.05
C ASN A 150 0.27 19.38 -11.37
N LYS A 151 0.37 18.30 -10.57
CA LYS A 151 -0.39 17.07 -10.76
C LYS A 151 -1.50 16.95 -9.71
N ASP A 152 -2.61 16.35 -10.09
CA ASP A 152 -3.74 16.03 -9.18
C ASP A 152 -3.43 14.82 -8.31
N ILE A 153 -2.48 15.03 -7.38
CA ILE A 153 -2.00 14.01 -6.42
C ILE A 153 -2.26 14.55 -5.01
N ASP A 154 -2.81 13.70 -4.15
CA ASP A 154 -3.13 14.04 -2.76
C ASP A 154 -2.12 13.46 -1.77
N SER A 155 -1.48 12.36 -2.16
CA SER A 155 -0.54 11.64 -1.30
C SER A 155 0.56 10.96 -2.10
N ILE A 156 1.60 10.61 -1.39
CA ILE A 156 2.65 9.71 -1.86
C ILE A 156 2.68 8.47 -0.97
N GLU A 157 3.17 7.36 -1.52
CA GLU A 157 3.58 6.20 -0.72
C GLU A 157 5.06 5.95 -0.96
N ILE A 158 5.86 6.06 0.09
CA ILE A 158 7.31 5.87 0.03
C ILE A 158 7.62 4.37 0.07
N TYR A 159 8.36 3.88 -0.94
CA TYR A 159 8.89 2.53 -0.97
C TYR A 159 9.96 2.34 0.11
N THR A 160 9.70 1.46 1.06
CA THR A 160 10.58 1.23 2.22
C THR A 160 11.43 -0.04 2.13
N GLY A 161 11.42 -0.75 0.99
CA GLY A 161 12.20 -1.97 0.81
C GLY A 161 13.70 -1.82 1.08
N PRO A 162 14.41 -0.80 0.51
CA PRO A 162 15.83 -0.58 0.79
C PRO A 162 16.12 -0.32 2.28
N TYR A 163 15.26 0.45 2.96
CA TYR A 163 15.34 0.68 4.40
C TYR A 163 15.19 -0.64 5.20
N ALA A 164 14.16 -1.44 4.87
CA ALA A 164 13.89 -2.70 5.54
C ALA A 164 15.04 -3.71 5.34
N ASN A 165 15.58 -3.78 4.13
CA ASN A 165 16.73 -4.62 3.82
C ASN A 165 18.00 -4.20 4.57
N ALA A 166 18.30 -2.89 4.65
CA ALA A 166 19.43 -2.39 5.41
C ALA A 166 19.29 -2.71 6.92
N PHE A 167 18.05 -2.60 7.44
CA PHE A 167 17.73 -2.97 8.81
C PHE A 167 17.96 -4.47 9.08
N GLU A 168 17.47 -5.34 8.21
CA GLU A 168 17.60 -6.80 8.33
C GLU A 168 19.07 -7.25 8.29
N LEU A 169 19.86 -6.65 7.41
CA LEU A 169 21.29 -6.93 7.26
C LEU A 169 22.17 -6.32 8.36
N ASN A 170 21.60 -5.50 9.26
CA ASN A 170 22.32 -4.71 10.26
C ASN A 170 23.40 -3.81 9.63
N ASP A 171 23.17 -3.34 8.40
CA ASP A 171 24.03 -2.36 7.74
C ASP A 171 23.65 -0.94 8.21
N TYR A 172 24.19 -0.58 9.36
CA TYR A 172 23.86 0.69 10.03
C TYR A 172 24.18 1.92 9.18
N LYS A 173 25.24 1.88 8.37
CA LYS A 173 25.59 2.99 7.48
C LYS A 173 24.53 3.18 6.40
N LYS A 174 24.16 2.10 5.72
CA LYS A 174 23.12 2.14 4.70
C LYS A 174 21.75 2.46 5.30
N LEU A 175 21.48 1.96 6.50
CA LEU A 175 20.24 2.26 7.22
C LEU A 175 20.10 3.76 7.48
N ASP A 176 21.16 4.43 7.95
CA ASP A 176 21.15 5.88 8.16
C ASP A 176 20.98 6.64 6.84
N GLU A 177 21.66 6.23 5.77
CA GLU A 177 21.47 6.79 4.41
C GLU A 177 20.01 6.67 3.92
N GLU A 178 19.37 5.52 4.12
CA GLU A 178 17.96 5.32 3.71
C GLU A 178 17.00 6.14 4.58
N ILE A 179 17.27 6.30 5.87
CA ILE A 179 16.49 7.18 6.76
C ILE A 179 16.59 8.64 6.29
N GLU A 180 17.78 9.12 5.94
CA GLU A 180 17.97 10.47 5.41
C GLU A 180 17.19 10.70 4.12
N LYS A 181 17.19 9.72 3.20
CA LYS A 181 16.38 9.75 1.97
C LYS A 181 14.88 9.83 2.28
N ILE A 182 14.37 8.99 3.21
CA ILE A 182 12.97 9.02 3.64
C ILE A 182 12.62 10.41 4.19
N ILE A 183 13.46 10.96 5.08
CA ILE A 183 13.24 12.30 5.67
C ILE A 183 13.22 13.38 4.58
N PHE A 184 14.15 13.30 3.61
CA PHE A 184 14.20 14.23 2.49
C PHE A 184 12.89 14.22 1.69
N THR A 185 12.43 13.04 1.28
CA THR A 185 11.15 12.89 0.55
C THR A 185 9.96 13.35 1.39
N CYS A 186 9.92 13.02 2.69
CA CYS A 186 8.86 13.50 3.58
C CYS A 186 8.81 15.03 3.68
N LYS A 187 9.95 15.70 3.80
CA LYS A 187 10.02 17.17 3.84
C LYS A 187 9.57 17.77 2.51
N SER A 188 10.00 17.20 1.40
CA SER A 188 9.54 17.59 0.06
C SER A 188 8.02 17.45 -0.06
N ALA A 189 7.45 16.28 0.28
CA ALA A 189 6.01 16.05 0.24
C ALA A 189 5.21 17.04 1.11
N LYS A 190 5.66 17.29 2.34
CA LYS A 190 5.01 18.28 3.22
C LYS A 190 5.02 19.69 2.67
N SER A 191 6.07 20.10 1.96
CA SER A 191 6.13 21.42 1.33
C SER A 191 5.10 21.62 0.22
N TYR A 192 4.58 20.53 -0.36
CA TYR A 192 3.50 20.52 -1.33
C TYR A 192 2.13 20.16 -0.74
N GLY A 193 2.03 20.03 0.58
CA GLY A 193 0.77 19.70 1.27
C GLY A 193 0.29 18.27 1.04
N LEU A 194 1.17 17.37 0.60
CA LEU A 194 0.84 15.98 0.34
C LEU A 194 0.78 15.16 1.63
N ARG A 195 -0.16 14.23 1.71
CA ARG A 195 -0.18 13.17 2.73
C ARG A 195 0.93 12.15 2.43
N ILE A 196 1.51 11.59 3.47
CA ILE A 196 2.66 10.70 3.36
C ILE A 196 2.28 9.31 3.88
N ASN A 197 2.23 8.35 2.96
CA ASN A 197 2.14 6.94 3.27
C ASN A 197 3.52 6.28 3.10
N ALA A 198 3.72 5.14 3.75
CA ALA A 198 4.90 4.30 3.55
C ALA A 198 4.49 2.82 3.53
N GLY A 199 5.18 2.04 2.74
CA GLY A 199 4.87 0.62 2.60
C GLY A 199 6.01 -0.18 2.03
N HIS A 200 5.88 -1.48 2.16
CA HIS A 200 6.80 -2.52 1.73
C HIS A 200 7.84 -2.94 2.78
N ASP A 201 7.82 -4.24 3.10
CA ASP A 201 8.76 -4.94 3.99
C ASP A 201 8.85 -4.39 5.44
N LEU A 202 7.85 -3.58 5.85
CA LEU A 202 7.73 -3.12 7.23
C LEU A 202 7.22 -4.24 8.14
N ASN A 203 7.85 -4.35 9.33
CA ASN A 203 7.52 -5.33 10.35
C ASN A 203 7.65 -4.73 11.76
N LEU A 204 7.31 -5.50 12.80
CA LEU A 204 7.33 -5.01 14.19
C LEU A 204 8.73 -4.57 14.68
N LEU A 205 9.82 -5.00 14.02
CA LEU A 205 11.18 -4.65 14.43
C LEU A 205 11.65 -3.33 13.80
N ASN A 206 11.34 -3.11 12.51
CA ASN A 206 11.81 -1.92 11.79
C ASN A 206 10.81 -0.75 11.83
N LEU A 207 9.51 -1.00 12.00
CA LEU A 207 8.48 0.03 12.03
C LEU A 207 8.68 1.10 13.12
N PRO A 208 9.09 0.78 14.38
CA PRO A 208 9.25 1.78 15.44
C PRO A 208 10.18 2.94 15.07
N LYS A 209 11.23 2.68 14.30
CA LYS A 209 12.15 3.73 13.86
C LYS A 209 11.45 4.73 12.92
N LEU A 210 10.62 4.27 12.00
CA LEU A 210 9.84 5.15 11.11
C LEU A 210 8.78 5.93 11.87
N VAL A 211 8.11 5.31 12.85
CA VAL A 211 7.15 5.99 13.73
C VAL A 211 7.82 7.16 14.44
N SER A 212 9.03 6.96 14.97
CA SER A 212 9.78 7.98 15.71
C SER A 212 10.17 9.20 14.87
N LEU A 213 10.17 9.10 13.53
CA LEU A 213 10.45 10.24 12.65
C LEU A 213 9.32 11.28 12.64
N GLY A 214 8.09 10.89 12.92
CA GLY A 214 6.93 11.79 13.04
C GLY A 214 6.47 12.43 11.73
N TYR A 215 6.90 11.91 10.57
CA TYR A 215 6.54 12.46 9.25
C TYR A 215 5.43 11.69 8.54
N ILE A 216 5.34 10.38 8.76
CA ILE A 216 4.50 9.45 8.01
C ILE A 216 3.10 9.44 8.62
N ASP A 217 2.08 9.64 7.80
CA ASP A 217 0.66 9.66 8.22
C ASP A 217 0.07 8.27 8.29
N GLU A 218 0.47 7.37 7.37
CA GLU A 218 -0.11 6.03 7.21
C GLU A 218 0.97 5.01 6.80
N VAL A 219 0.81 3.77 7.27
CA VAL A 219 1.57 2.62 6.74
C VAL A 219 0.61 1.55 6.23
N SER A 220 0.97 0.95 5.07
CA SER A 220 0.27 -0.21 4.48
C SER A 220 1.13 -1.46 4.69
N ILE A 221 0.66 -2.40 5.52
CA ILE A 221 1.42 -3.60 5.89
C ILE A 221 0.63 -4.86 5.57
N GLY A 222 1.25 -5.77 4.82
CA GLY A 222 0.63 -7.04 4.41
C GLY A 222 1.46 -8.25 4.78
N HIS A 223 2.61 -8.45 4.13
CA HIS A 223 3.40 -9.66 4.26
C HIS A 223 3.77 -9.97 5.71
N ALA A 224 4.31 -9.02 6.44
CA ALA A 224 4.75 -9.20 7.81
C ALA A 224 3.58 -9.53 8.76
N ILE A 225 2.44 -8.82 8.65
CA ILE A 225 1.25 -9.12 9.46
C ILE A 225 0.82 -10.58 9.26
N ILE A 226 0.79 -11.08 8.03
CA ILE A 226 0.33 -12.44 7.75
C ILE A 226 1.35 -13.47 8.21
N SER A 227 2.64 -13.29 7.92
CA SER A 227 3.69 -14.22 8.34
C SER A 227 3.83 -14.32 9.86
N GLU A 228 3.80 -13.19 10.57
CA GLU A 228 3.83 -13.17 12.03
C GLU A 228 2.56 -13.76 12.65
N SER A 229 1.41 -13.65 11.98
CA SER A 229 0.15 -14.23 12.43
C SER A 229 0.15 -15.76 12.47
N LEU A 230 1.02 -16.42 11.71
CA LEU A 230 1.17 -17.88 11.75
C LEU A 230 1.62 -18.41 13.12
N THR A 231 2.33 -17.59 13.87
CA THR A 231 2.82 -17.96 15.22
C THR A 231 2.06 -17.24 16.34
N LYS A 232 1.58 -16.02 16.08
CA LYS A 232 0.99 -15.15 17.12
C LYS A 232 -0.54 -15.12 17.08
N GLY A 233 -1.15 -15.55 15.95
CA GLY A 233 -2.57 -15.38 15.65
C GLY A 233 -2.89 -13.98 15.13
N PHE A 234 -3.80 -13.90 14.15
CA PHE A 234 -4.06 -12.70 13.35
C PHE A 234 -4.50 -11.48 14.19
N LYS A 235 -5.46 -11.67 15.11
CA LYS A 235 -5.94 -10.59 15.98
C LYS A 235 -4.84 -10.02 16.87
N ASN A 236 -4.04 -10.88 17.47
CA ASN A 236 -2.95 -10.46 18.35
C ASN A 236 -1.87 -9.70 17.56
N THR A 237 -1.54 -10.16 16.36
CA THR A 237 -0.59 -9.48 15.49
C THR A 237 -1.08 -8.08 15.11
N ILE A 238 -2.36 -7.93 14.73
CA ILE A 238 -2.94 -6.61 14.42
C ILE A 238 -2.81 -5.66 15.62
N ASN A 239 -3.13 -6.11 16.82
CA ASN A 239 -3.01 -5.28 18.03
C ASN A 239 -1.57 -4.80 18.25
N GLN A 240 -0.56 -5.66 18.07
CA GLN A 240 0.85 -5.27 18.18
C GLN A 240 1.23 -4.17 17.18
N TYR A 241 0.75 -4.26 15.93
CA TYR A 241 1.00 -3.20 14.94
C TYR A 241 0.29 -1.90 15.29
N ILE A 242 -0.94 -1.96 15.82
CA ILE A 242 -1.66 -0.78 16.29
C ILE A 242 -0.91 -0.12 17.45
N GLU A 243 -0.42 -0.90 18.42
CA GLU A 243 0.38 -0.38 19.53
C GLU A 243 1.62 0.36 19.02
N VAL A 244 2.37 -0.24 18.08
CA VAL A 244 3.56 0.40 17.50
C VAL A 244 3.21 1.66 16.72
N THR A 245 2.12 1.69 15.95
CA THR A 245 1.75 2.87 15.16
C THR A 245 1.19 4.02 15.99
N ASN A 246 0.72 3.75 17.20
CA ASN A 246 0.22 4.79 18.12
C ASN A 246 1.33 5.41 18.98
N GLY A 247 2.52 4.83 19.07
CA GLY A 247 3.71 5.32 19.77
C GLY A 247 3.74 4.90 21.21
#